data_4c9bce45876921ccdf1fec3d422edcfd
#
_entry.id   4c9bce45876921ccdf1fec3d422edcfd
#
_cell.length_a   1.000
_cell.length_b   1.000
_cell.length_c   1.000
_cell.angle_alpha   90.00
_cell.angle_beta   90.00
_cell.angle_gamma   90.00
#
_symmetry.space_group_name_H-M   'P 1'
#
loop_
_entity.id
_entity.type
_entity.pdbx_description
1 polymer ?
#
loop_
_entity_poly.entity_id
_entity_poly.type
_entity_poly.pdbx_seq_one_letter_code
_entity_poly.pdbx_strand_id
1 'polypeptide(L)'
;MDSIWGNYRRWNNLTGWFLFVFSAIVYMLTLEPTVSFWDCGEFILSAFKLQVGHPPGAPLFIMIGRIATLFAGGDVSKAALMVNILSGLCSAFAIMFLFWTITHLVRRVFLNNFQLKHF
;
A
#
# COMPACT_ATOMS: atom_id res chain seq x y z
N MET A 1 -17.54 10.50 -28.88
CA MET A 1 -16.86 9.35 -28.22
C MET A 1 -15.97 9.80 -27.06
N ASP A 2 -15.39 10.99 -27.13
CA ASP A 2 -14.43 11.53 -26.13
C ASP A 2 -15.03 11.82 -24.75
N SER A 3 -16.30 12.19 -24.67
CA SER A 3 -16.97 12.48 -23.37
C SER A 3 -17.18 11.24 -22.49
N ILE A 4 -17.44 10.07 -23.09
CA ILE A 4 -17.65 8.81 -22.37
C ILE A 4 -16.33 8.32 -21.75
N TRP A 5 -15.23 8.46 -22.49
CA TRP A 5 -13.90 8.06 -22.03
C TRP A 5 -13.33 8.99 -20.96
N GLY A 6 -13.62 10.30 -21.06
CA GLY A 6 -13.26 11.27 -20.03
C GLY A 6 -13.99 11.00 -18.71
N ASN A 7 -15.28 10.70 -18.77
CA ASN A 7 -16.08 10.34 -17.60
C ASN A 7 -15.60 9.03 -16.97
N TYR A 8 -15.32 7.99 -17.77
CA TYR A 8 -14.79 6.73 -17.24
C TYR A 8 -13.48 6.93 -16.47
N ARG A 9 -12.50 7.64 -17.05
CA ARG A 9 -11.22 7.92 -16.42
C ARG A 9 -11.37 8.63 -15.07
N ARG A 10 -12.26 9.62 -15.04
CA ARG A 10 -12.55 10.39 -13.83
C ARG A 10 -13.15 9.50 -12.74
N TRP A 11 -14.17 8.72 -13.07
CA TRP A 11 -14.81 7.82 -12.11
C TRP A 11 -13.87 6.71 -11.65
N ASN A 12 -13.10 6.11 -12.54
CA ASN A 12 -12.12 5.09 -12.18
C ASN A 12 -11.05 5.62 -11.21
N ASN A 13 -10.57 6.83 -11.43
CA ASN A 13 -9.61 7.46 -10.52
C ASN A 13 -10.25 7.79 -9.16
N LEU A 14 -11.46 8.37 -9.15
CA LEU A 14 -12.18 8.67 -7.91
C LEU A 14 -12.45 7.40 -7.08
N THR A 15 -12.88 6.33 -7.73
CA THR A 15 -13.12 5.04 -7.05
C THR A 15 -11.81 4.47 -6.49
N GLY A 16 -10.70 4.54 -7.22
CA GLY A 16 -9.39 4.11 -6.72
C GLY A 16 -8.96 4.88 -5.48
N TRP A 17 -9.07 6.20 -5.49
CA TRP A 17 -8.78 7.03 -4.32
C TRP A 17 -9.76 6.79 -3.16
N PHE A 18 -11.03 6.57 -3.44
CA PHE A 18 -12.01 6.19 -2.42
C PHE A 18 -11.61 4.88 -1.73
N LEU A 19 -11.23 3.86 -2.52
CA LEU A 19 -10.77 2.58 -1.98
C LEU A 19 -9.51 2.75 -1.12
N PHE A 20 -8.57 3.59 -1.55
CA PHE A 20 -7.38 3.92 -0.76
C PHE A 20 -7.76 4.53 0.59
N VAL A 21 -8.56 5.59 0.59
CA VAL A 21 -8.95 6.30 1.81
C VAL A 21 -9.73 5.38 2.75
N PHE A 22 -10.69 4.64 2.21
CA PHE A 22 -11.48 3.68 2.99
C PHE A 22 -10.60 2.60 3.64
N SER A 23 -9.72 1.98 2.86
CA SER A 23 -8.79 0.95 3.37
C SER A 23 -7.80 1.53 4.39
N ALA A 24 -7.28 2.73 4.14
CA ALA A 24 -6.38 3.41 5.06
C ALA A 24 -7.07 3.68 6.41
N ILE A 25 -8.32 4.17 6.40
CA ILE A 25 -9.09 4.39 7.63
C ILE A 25 -9.27 3.07 8.38
N VAL A 26 -9.70 2.00 7.70
CA VAL A 26 -9.89 0.68 8.34
C VAL A 26 -8.57 0.20 8.96
N TYR A 27 -7.46 0.25 8.22
CA TYR A 27 -6.16 -0.17 8.74
C TYR A 27 -5.70 0.69 9.92
N MET A 28 -5.88 2.01 9.87
CA MET A 28 -5.51 2.89 11.00
C MET A 28 -6.35 2.63 12.25
N LEU A 29 -7.62 2.29 12.11
CA LEU A 29 -8.51 1.97 13.24
C LEU A 29 -8.25 0.59 13.85
N THR A 30 -7.70 -0.35 13.08
CA THR A 30 -7.41 -1.72 13.50
C THR A 30 -5.93 -1.99 13.74
N LEU A 31 -5.10 -0.97 13.61
CA LEU A 31 -3.66 -1.06 13.70
C LEU A 31 -3.22 -1.37 15.14
N GLU A 32 -2.34 -2.36 15.28
CA GLU A 32 -1.69 -2.63 16.56
C GLU A 32 -0.68 -1.52 16.88
N PRO A 33 -0.83 -0.80 18.01
CA PRO A 33 0.08 0.30 18.35
C PRO A 33 1.44 -0.17 18.85
N THR A 34 1.57 -1.46 19.18
CA THR A 34 2.75 -2.06 19.78
C THR A 34 3.36 -3.12 18.86
N VAL A 35 4.28 -3.90 19.39
CA VAL A 35 4.90 -5.02 18.68
C VAL A 35 3.93 -6.20 18.67
N SER A 36 3.55 -6.65 17.49
CA SER A 36 2.74 -7.85 17.28
C SER A 36 3.58 -9.13 17.42
N PHE A 37 2.93 -10.30 17.27
CA PHE A 37 3.59 -11.61 17.36
C PHE A 37 4.52 -11.87 16.15
N TRP A 38 5.32 -12.94 16.27
CA TRP A 38 6.25 -13.42 15.25
C TRP A 38 7.39 -12.43 14.98
N ASP A 39 7.84 -12.37 13.75
CA ASP A 39 9.01 -11.60 13.32
C ASP A 39 8.79 -10.07 13.30
N CYS A 40 7.58 -9.58 13.63
CA CYS A 40 7.29 -8.15 13.63
C CYS A 40 8.26 -7.35 14.51
N GLY A 41 8.61 -7.88 15.68
CA GLY A 41 9.56 -7.25 16.59
C GLY A 41 10.95 -7.11 15.99
N GLU A 42 11.42 -8.14 15.28
CA GLU A 42 12.71 -8.12 14.62
C GLU A 42 12.73 -7.10 13.48
N PHE A 43 11.69 -7.07 12.64
CA PHE A 43 11.60 -6.09 11.55
C PHE A 43 11.51 -4.65 12.06
N ILE A 44 10.77 -4.39 13.13
CA ILE A 44 10.68 -3.07 13.76
C ILE A 44 12.04 -2.67 14.35
N LEU A 45 12.70 -3.57 15.08
CA LEU A 45 14.00 -3.32 15.68
C LEU A 45 15.07 -3.10 14.60
N SER A 46 15.09 -3.94 13.58
CA SER A 46 16.02 -3.84 12.46
C SER A 46 15.84 -2.53 11.69
N ALA A 47 14.59 -2.08 11.49
CA ALA A 47 14.30 -0.79 10.89
C ALA A 47 14.76 0.36 11.80
N PHE A 48 14.48 0.32 13.09
CA PHE A 48 14.86 1.36 14.05
C PHE A 48 16.37 1.50 14.19
N LYS A 49 17.12 0.40 14.22
CA LYS A 49 18.58 0.36 14.42
C LYS A 49 19.38 0.29 13.11
N LEU A 50 18.73 0.15 11.94
CA LEU A 50 19.39 -0.16 10.65
C LEU A 50 20.24 -1.44 10.73
N GLN A 51 19.71 -2.47 11.34
CA GLN A 51 20.35 -3.78 11.45
C GLN A 51 19.88 -4.73 10.35
N VAL A 52 20.67 -5.77 10.11
CA VAL A 52 20.28 -6.85 9.19
C VAL A 52 19.49 -7.89 9.99
N GLY A 53 18.26 -8.17 9.54
CA GLY A 53 17.45 -9.25 10.10
C GLY A 53 17.91 -10.63 9.63
N HIS A 54 17.23 -11.69 10.09
CA HIS A 54 17.52 -13.06 9.65
C HIS A 54 17.35 -13.23 8.12
N PRO A 55 18.07 -14.19 7.49
CA PRO A 55 17.94 -14.44 6.06
C PRO A 55 16.51 -14.83 5.65
N PRO A 56 16.02 -14.34 4.47
CA PRO A 56 16.78 -13.65 3.41
C PRO A 56 16.94 -12.12 3.63
N GLY A 57 16.44 -11.56 4.75
CA GLY A 57 16.44 -10.13 5.03
C GLY A 57 15.42 -9.35 4.19
N ALA A 58 15.23 -8.07 4.53
CA ALA A 58 14.32 -7.17 3.82
C ALA A 58 14.92 -5.76 3.74
N PRO A 59 16.02 -5.56 3.01
CA PRO A 59 16.78 -4.30 3.05
C PRO A 59 15.95 -3.08 2.67
N LEU A 60 15.10 -3.18 1.65
CA LEU A 60 14.22 -2.10 1.23
C LEU A 60 13.22 -1.74 2.34
N PHE A 61 12.58 -2.73 2.96
CA PHE A 61 11.65 -2.51 4.05
C PHE A 61 12.34 -1.86 5.25
N ILE A 62 13.52 -2.33 5.62
CA ILE A 62 14.30 -1.80 6.74
C ILE A 62 14.67 -0.33 6.52
N MET A 63 15.10 0.03 5.31
CA MET A 63 15.43 1.41 4.96
C MET A 63 14.20 2.33 5.02
N ILE A 64 13.09 1.93 4.42
CA ILE A 64 11.85 2.71 4.44
C ILE A 64 11.28 2.77 5.86
N GLY A 65 11.32 1.65 6.59
CA GLY A 65 10.93 1.59 7.99
C GLY A 65 11.78 2.51 8.87
N ARG A 66 13.08 2.63 8.60
CA ARG A 66 13.93 3.61 9.28
C ARG A 66 13.45 5.04 9.08
N ILE A 67 13.08 5.40 7.87
CA ILE A 67 12.51 6.73 7.59
C ILE A 67 11.23 6.93 8.40
N ALA A 68 10.35 5.93 8.46
CA ALA A 68 9.14 6.01 9.28
C ALA A 68 9.46 6.22 10.77
N THR A 69 10.46 5.53 11.32
CA THR A 69 10.84 5.67 12.73
C THR A 69 11.42 7.06 13.08
N LEU A 70 11.88 7.83 12.10
CA LEU A 70 12.33 9.22 12.34
C LEU A 70 11.16 10.11 12.80
N PHE A 71 9.95 9.82 12.36
CA PHE A 71 8.74 10.55 12.80
C PHE A 71 8.35 10.26 14.24
N ALA A 72 8.95 9.25 14.87
CA ALA A 72 8.79 8.99 16.30
C ALA A 72 9.53 10.01 17.19
N GLY A 73 10.33 10.91 16.60
CA GLY A 73 11.05 11.97 17.37
C GLY A 73 12.07 11.45 18.39
N GLY A 74 12.61 10.24 18.17
CA GLY A 74 13.53 9.59 19.10
C GLY A 74 12.85 8.75 20.19
N ASP A 75 11.54 8.77 20.29
CA ASP A 75 10.78 7.97 21.23
C ASP A 75 10.69 6.50 20.75
N VAL A 76 11.44 5.63 21.40
CA VAL A 76 11.51 4.19 21.06
C VAL A 76 10.13 3.51 21.19
N SER A 77 9.30 3.97 22.13
CA SER A 77 7.96 3.41 22.35
C SER A 77 7.03 3.61 21.14
N LYS A 78 7.26 4.65 20.35
CA LYS A 78 6.49 4.97 19.15
C LYS A 78 7.06 4.38 17.86
N ALA A 79 8.25 3.79 17.91
CA ALA A 79 8.89 3.23 16.72
C ALA A 79 8.03 2.12 16.09
N ALA A 80 7.45 1.23 16.90
CA ALA A 80 6.54 0.18 16.44
C ALA A 80 5.31 0.77 15.73
N LEU A 81 4.68 1.75 16.34
CA LEU A 81 3.51 2.44 15.76
C LEU A 81 3.83 3.04 14.39
N MET A 82 4.99 3.71 14.24
CA MET A 82 5.38 4.34 12.96
C MET A 82 5.60 3.31 11.85
N VAL A 83 6.23 2.18 12.16
CA VAL A 83 6.44 1.09 11.19
C VAL A 83 5.12 0.42 10.84
N ASN A 84 4.23 0.24 11.80
CA ASN A 84 2.90 -0.34 11.56
C ASN A 84 2.01 0.60 10.72
N ILE A 85 2.04 1.91 10.96
CA ILE A 85 1.38 2.92 10.12
C ILE A 85 1.90 2.84 8.68
N LEU A 86 3.21 2.77 8.50
CA LEU A 86 3.81 2.59 7.16
C LEU A 86 3.24 1.35 6.46
N SER A 87 3.20 0.22 7.15
CA SER A 87 2.69 -1.05 6.61
C SER A 87 1.21 -0.96 6.25
N GLY A 88 0.40 -0.33 7.08
CA GLY A 88 -1.03 -0.07 6.82
C GLY A 88 -1.24 0.81 5.59
N LEU A 89 -0.46 1.88 5.43
CA LEU A 89 -0.51 2.75 4.26
C LEU A 89 -0.09 2.02 2.99
N CYS A 90 1.00 1.25 3.02
CA CYS A 90 1.44 0.44 1.88
C CYS A 90 0.36 -0.57 1.46
N SER A 91 -0.33 -1.19 2.43
CA SER A 91 -1.45 -2.11 2.16
C SER A 91 -2.63 -1.40 1.51
N ALA A 92 -2.97 -0.19 1.95
CA ALA A 92 -4.02 0.62 1.32
C ALA A 92 -3.67 1.02 -0.12
N PHE A 93 -2.41 1.40 -0.38
CA PHE A 93 -1.93 1.64 -1.74
C PHE A 93 -1.99 0.37 -2.61
N ALA A 94 -1.64 -0.79 -2.07
CA ALA A 94 -1.73 -2.05 -2.79
C ALA A 94 -3.16 -2.35 -3.27
N ILE A 95 -4.18 -2.09 -2.43
CA ILE A 95 -5.60 -2.22 -2.80
C ILE A 95 -5.96 -1.27 -3.95
N MET A 96 -5.55 -0.01 -3.87
CA MET A 96 -5.81 0.97 -4.92
C MET A 96 -5.16 0.57 -6.26
N PHE A 97 -3.89 0.17 -6.24
CA PHE A 97 -3.18 -0.26 -7.44
C PHE A 97 -3.75 -1.55 -8.01
N LEU A 98 -4.15 -2.49 -7.16
CA LEU A 98 -4.82 -3.72 -7.61
C LEU A 98 -6.12 -3.38 -8.34
N PHE A 99 -6.95 -2.48 -7.80
CA PHE A 99 -8.16 -2.02 -8.45
C PHE A 99 -7.87 -1.43 -9.83
N TRP A 100 -6.89 -0.51 -9.93
CA TRP A 100 -6.53 0.09 -11.22
C TRP A 100 -5.95 -0.93 -12.21
N THR A 101 -5.19 -1.90 -11.73
CA THR A 101 -4.67 -2.98 -12.57
C THR A 101 -5.80 -3.82 -13.15
N ILE A 102 -6.76 -4.23 -12.31
CA ILE A 102 -7.92 -5.02 -12.76
C ILE A 102 -8.73 -4.23 -13.78
N THR A 103 -9.09 -2.98 -13.47
CA THR A 103 -9.91 -2.15 -14.39
C THR A 103 -9.19 -1.88 -15.71
N HIS A 104 -7.86 -1.70 -15.68
CA HIS A 104 -7.06 -1.55 -16.88
C HIS A 104 -7.05 -2.82 -17.75
N LEU A 105 -6.84 -3.98 -17.13
CA LEU A 105 -6.82 -5.26 -17.84
C LEU A 105 -8.19 -5.60 -18.44
N VAL A 106 -9.26 -5.45 -17.66
CA VAL A 106 -10.64 -5.67 -18.12
C VAL A 106 -10.93 -4.78 -19.34
N ARG A 107 -10.63 -3.50 -19.24
CA ARG A 107 -10.82 -2.57 -20.35
C ARG A 107 -10.05 -3.01 -21.59
N ARG A 108 -8.81 -3.43 -21.44
CA ARG A 108 -7.96 -3.85 -22.56
C ARG A 108 -8.51 -5.10 -23.26
N VAL A 109 -8.97 -6.08 -22.49
CA VAL A 109 -9.59 -7.30 -23.03
C VAL A 109 -10.88 -7.01 -23.76
N PHE A 110 -11.77 -6.17 -23.19
CA PHE A 110 -13.01 -5.80 -23.85
C PHE A 110 -12.81 -5.05 -25.16
N LEU A 111 -11.89 -4.08 -25.19
CA LEU A 111 -11.58 -3.32 -26.39
C LEU A 111 -10.99 -4.22 -27.48
N ASN A 112 -10.10 -5.14 -27.12
CA ASN A 112 -9.49 -6.06 -28.08
C ASN A 112 -10.51 -7.02 -28.70
N ASN A 113 -11.41 -7.56 -27.87
CA ASN A 113 -12.49 -8.45 -28.35
C ASN A 113 -13.50 -7.72 -29.24
N PHE A 114 -13.74 -6.43 -28.97
CA PHE A 114 -14.65 -5.63 -29.82
C PHE A 114 -14.04 -5.36 -31.21
N GLN A 115 -12.75 -5.11 -31.28
CA GLN A 115 -12.04 -4.92 -32.55
C GLN A 115 -12.03 -6.20 -33.39
N LEU A 116 -11.84 -7.37 -32.78
CA LEU A 116 -11.82 -8.66 -33.49
C LEU A 116 -13.19 -9.10 -34.03
N LYS A 117 -14.30 -8.57 -33.51
CA LYS A 117 -15.66 -8.89 -33.99
C LYS A 117 -16.10 -8.06 -35.21
N HIS A 118 -15.33 -7.04 -35.58
CA HIS A 118 -15.65 -6.15 -36.69
C HIS A 118 -14.73 -6.34 -37.91
N PHE A 119 -13.94 -7.40 -37.93
CA PHE A 119 -13.24 -7.95 -39.07
C PHE A 119 -13.84 -9.31 -39.44
#